data_8178d2b7e8e057066b22d2fe51b926ed
#
_entry.id   8178d2b7e8e057066b22d2fe51b926ed
#
_cell.length_a   1.000
_cell.length_b   1.000
_cell.length_c   1.000
_cell.angle_alpha   90.00
_cell.angle_beta   90.00
_cell.angle_gamma   90.00
#
_symmetry.space_group_name_H-M   'P 1'
#
loop_
_entity.id
_entity.type
_entity.pdbx_description
1 polymer ?
#
loop_
_entity_poly.entity_id
_entity_poly.type
_entity_poly.pdbx_seq_one_letter_code
_entity_poly.pdbx_strand_id
1 'polypeptide(L)'
;MNLAEHDVVVGQDLSVGYEKHNPLITNINFEFKEGQIIAINGASGIGKTTLLRTLAGLLNPVKGGVSVFGSSTIRRGEVGYIPQRLGLIRHASVYHNVMLGAKAGHTSAWFPFSSICKPVSLQAIESVGLTHKLRTPIRKLSGGQQRRVAVARTLAQKPRLILADEFLAELDEETLIMVMKKVLDYVKQNNAIMVLVEHDLNRARQMADRLFTAEGNKLVEIFNEEDEVHE
;
A
#
# COMPACT_ATOMS: atom_id res chain seq x y z
N MET A 1 3.74 10.47 28.37
CA MET A 1 3.19 10.59 27.02
C MET A 1 3.69 9.36 26.27
N ASN A 2 2.80 8.37 26.07
CA ASN A 2 3.19 7.04 25.56
C ASN A 2 3.65 7.13 24.11
N LEU A 3 4.89 6.74 23.82
CA LEU A 3 5.48 6.67 22.47
C LEU A 3 4.74 5.66 21.57
N ALA A 4 3.95 4.74 22.14
CA ALA A 4 3.24 3.69 21.44
C ALA A 4 2.02 4.14 20.59
N GLU A 5 1.43 5.32 20.87
CA GLU A 5 0.25 5.79 20.12
C GLU A 5 0.58 6.39 18.73
N HIS A 6 1.85 6.65 18.44
CA HIS A 6 2.26 7.33 17.20
C HIS A 6 2.64 6.37 16.05
N ASP A 7 2.72 5.07 16.31
CA ASP A 7 3.28 4.10 15.37
C ASP A 7 2.25 3.09 14.85
N VAL A 8 0.97 3.46 14.91
CA VAL A 8 -0.17 2.61 14.53
C VAL A 8 -1.10 3.29 13.52
N VAL A 9 -1.86 2.47 12.81
CA VAL A 9 -3.01 2.89 12.01
C VAL A 9 -4.27 2.37 12.67
N VAL A 10 -5.16 3.27 13.07
CA VAL A 10 -6.36 2.95 13.84
C VAL A 10 -7.61 3.33 13.08
N GLY A 11 -8.56 2.42 12.99
CA GLY A 11 -9.94 2.68 12.58
C GLY A 11 -10.87 2.58 13.77
N GLN A 12 -11.72 3.60 13.97
CA GLN A 12 -12.70 3.63 15.08
C GLN A 12 -14.11 3.84 14.52
N ASP A 13 -15.01 2.88 14.75
CA ASP A 13 -16.38 2.87 14.26
C ASP A 13 -16.49 3.24 12.78
N LEU A 14 -15.43 2.88 12.04
CA LEU A 14 -15.24 3.30 10.66
C LEU A 14 -16.27 2.67 9.75
N SER A 15 -16.93 3.49 8.94
CA SER A 15 -17.78 3.03 7.84
C SER A 15 -17.31 3.69 6.55
N VAL A 16 -17.16 2.89 5.50
CA VAL A 16 -16.64 3.34 4.20
C VAL A 16 -17.65 3.14 3.10
N GLY A 17 -17.69 4.07 2.16
CA GLY A 17 -18.64 4.07 1.04
C GLY A 17 -18.58 5.38 0.28
N TYR A 18 -19.37 5.48 -0.78
CA TYR A 18 -19.52 6.71 -1.57
C TYR A 18 -20.75 7.50 -1.16
N GLU A 19 -21.75 6.84 -0.61
CA GLU A 19 -23.03 7.43 -0.20
C GLU A 19 -23.23 7.30 1.31
N LYS A 20 -23.66 8.38 1.95
CA LYS A 20 -23.83 8.45 3.40
C LYS A 20 -24.88 7.47 3.93
N HIS A 21 -25.89 7.16 3.13
CA HIS A 21 -26.99 6.27 3.52
C HIS A 21 -26.80 4.81 3.06
N ASN A 22 -25.75 4.54 2.28
CA ASN A 22 -25.46 3.20 1.77
C ASN A 22 -23.95 2.90 1.86
N PRO A 23 -23.40 2.75 3.06
CA PRO A 23 -22.00 2.37 3.24
C PRO A 23 -21.76 0.93 2.77
N LEU A 24 -20.57 0.68 2.20
CA LEU A 24 -20.16 -0.62 1.70
C LEU A 24 -19.68 -1.54 2.83
N ILE A 25 -18.89 -1.01 3.77
CA ILE A 25 -18.43 -1.73 4.95
C ILE A 25 -18.67 -0.83 6.16
N THR A 26 -19.16 -1.41 7.27
CA THR A 26 -19.61 -0.68 8.45
C THR A 26 -18.98 -1.19 9.73
N ASN A 27 -18.89 -0.30 10.74
CA ASN A 27 -18.47 -0.62 12.10
C ASN A 27 -17.11 -1.34 12.15
N ILE A 28 -16.15 -0.88 11.36
CA ILE A 28 -14.80 -1.43 11.33
C ILE A 28 -14.02 -0.82 12.49
N ASN A 29 -13.47 -1.70 13.34
CA ASN A 29 -12.54 -1.34 14.39
C ASN A 29 -11.28 -2.16 14.20
N PHE A 30 -10.12 -1.51 14.13
CA PHE A 30 -8.83 -2.16 13.99
C PHE A 30 -7.71 -1.27 14.53
N GLU A 31 -6.62 -1.93 14.90
CA GLU A 31 -5.32 -1.34 15.16
C GLU A 31 -4.27 -2.15 14.42
N PHE A 32 -3.52 -1.51 13.52
CA PHE A 32 -2.41 -2.10 12.79
C PHE A 32 -1.10 -1.50 13.29
N LYS A 33 -0.16 -2.35 13.68
CA LYS A 33 1.12 -1.97 14.30
C LYS A 33 2.23 -1.92 13.26
N GLU A 34 3.28 -1.17 13.55
CA GLU A 34 4.51 -1.14 12.75
C GLU A 34 5.07 -2.55 12.50
N GLY A 35 5.55 -2.77 11.28
CA GLY A 35 6.08 -4.05 10.81
C GLY A 35 5.02 -5.07 10.39
N GLN A 36 3.72 -4.83 10.66
CA GLN A 36 2.65 -5.75 10.32
C GLN A 36 2.24 -5.66 8.85
N ILE A 37 1.93 -6.82 8.30
CA ILE A 37 1.34 -7.00 6.97
C ILE A 37 -0.08 -7.52 7.14
N ILE A 38 -1.04 -6.75 6.68
CA ILE A 38 -2.46 -7.04 6.79
C ILE A 38 -3.02 -7.32 5.40
N ALA A 39 -3.59 -8.51 5.19
CA ALA A 39 -4.30 -8.82 3.96
C ALA A 39 -5.81 -8.69 4.14
N ILE A 40 -6.48 -8.19 3.11
CA ILE A 40 -7.93 -8.08 3.04
C ILE A 40 -8.41 -8.88 1.83
N ASN A 41 -9.20 -9.91 2.09
CA ASN A 41 -9.87 -10.72 1.07
C ASN A 41 -11.38 -10.40 1.01
N GLY A 42 -12.09 -10.95 0.04
CA GLY A 42 -13.54 -10.80 -0.10
C GLY A 42 -13.96 -10.60 -1.55
N ALA A 43 -15.27 -10.67 -1.80
CA ALA A 43 -15.86 -10.56 -3.13
C ALA A 43 -15.54 -9.22 -3.80
N SER A 44 -15.54 -9.19 -5.14
CA SER A 44 -15.40 -7.94 -5.90
C SER A 44 -16.58 -7.01 -5.62
N GLY A 45 -16.30 -5.70 -5.55
CA GLY A 45 -17.31 -4.68 -5.31
C GLY A 45 -17.73 -4.48 -3.84
N ILE A 46 -17.29 -5.31 -2.89
CA ILE A 46 -17.71 -5.24 -1.48
C ILE A 46 -17.18 -4.01 -0.73
N GLY A 47 -16.21 -3.27 -1.29
CA GLY A 47 -15.69 -2.05 -0.67
C GLY A 47 -14.22 -2.08 -0.28
N LYS A 48 -13.44 -3.13 -0.59
CA LYS A 48 -12.01 -3.24 -0.25
C LYS A 48 -11.17 -2.07 -0.77
N THR A 49 -11.29 -1.76 -2.07
CA THR A 49 -10.65 -0.58 -2.69
C THR A 49 -11.09 0.72 -2.02
N THR A 50 -12.37 0.82 -1.63
CA THR A 50 -12.92 1.99 -0.94
C THR A 50 -12.28 2.15 0.43
N LEU A 51 -12.12 1.06 1.17
CA LEU A 51 -11.40 1.04 2.45
C LEU A 51 -9.94 1.50 2.26
N LEU A 52 -9.19 0.94 1.30
CA LEU A 52 -7.83 1.39 1.04
C LEU A 52 -7.76 2.89 0.68
N ARG A 53 -8.69 3.39 -0.13
CA ARG A 53 -8.77 4.83 -0.45
C ARG A 53 -9.07 5.69 0.76
N THR A 54 -9.89 5.20 1.68
CA THR A 54 -10.17 5.91 2.94
C THR A 54 -8.92 5.93 3.82
N LEU A 55 -8.19 4.82 3.95
CA LEU A 55 -6.92 4.76 4.66
C LEU A 55 -5.84 5.64 4.01
N ALA A 56 -5.89 5.82 2.69
CA ALA A 56 -5.00 6.73 1.95
C ALA A 56 -5.37 8.22 2.07
N GLY A 57 -6.46 8.55 2.76
CA GLY A 57 -6.99 9.92 2.82
C GLY A 57 -7.54 10.45 1.49
N LEU A 58 -7.78 9.56 0.52
CA LEU A 58 -8.33 9.91 -0.80
C LEU A 58 -9.87 9.93 -0.81
N LEU A 59 -10.48 9.38 0.22
CA LEU A 59 -11.92 9.36 0.42
C LEU A 59 -12.21 9.58 1.90
N ASN A 60 -13.15 10.45 2.21
CA ASN A 60 -13.59 10.64 3.58
C ASN A 60 -14.42 9.44 4.06
N PRO A 61 -14.29 9.01 5.33
CA PRO A 61 -15.16 8.00 5.89
C PRO A 61 -16.63 8.47 5.90
N VAL A 62 -17.55 7.54 5.77
CA VAL A 62 -19.00 7.80 5.90
C VAL A 62 -19.37 8.03 7.36
N LYS A 63 -18.76 7.28 8.27
CA LYS A 63 -18.91 7.38 9.73
C LYS A 63 -17.60 6.96 10.40
N GLY A 64 -17.40 7.40 11.64
CA GLY A 64 -16.20 7.10 12.41
C GLY A 64 -14.98 7.85 11.89
N GLY A 65 -13.80 7.30 12.12
CA GLY A 65 -12.55 7.95 11.75
C GLY A 65 -11.40 6.98 11.53
N VAL A 66 -10.37 7.50 10.86
CA VAL A 66 -9.06 6.86 10.70
C VAL A 66 -8.00 7.77 11.26
N SER A 67 -7.12 7.20 12.05
CA SER A 67 -5.87 7.83 12.49
C SER A 67 -4.69 7.09 11.89
N VAL A 68 -3.81 7.81 11.22
CA VAL A 68 -2.57 7.27 10.65
C VAL A 68 -1.42 7.91 11.43
N PHE A 69 -0.68 7.09 12.20
CA PHE A 69 0.41 7.52 13.04
C PHE A 69 0.03 8.70 13.97
N GLY A 70 -1.12 8.55 14.65
CA GLY A 70 -1.63 9.53 15.60
C GLY A 70 -2.24 10.80 14.98
N SER A 71 -2.43 10.84 13.65
CA SER A 71 -3.00 11.99 12.94
C SER A 71 -4.18 11.58 12.05
N SER A 72 -5.22 12.42 12.02
CA SER A 72 -6.32 12.30 11.05
C SER A 72 -5.95 12.85 9.66
N THR A 73 -4.83 13.55 9.54
CA THR A 73 -4.29 14.12 8.30
C THR A 73 -3.00 13.42 7.90
N ILE A 74 -2.97 12.88 6.69
CA ILE A 74 -1.81 12.17 6.14
C ILE A 74 -0.77 13.19 5.71
N ARG A 75 0.46 13.02 6.18
CA ARG A 75 1.59 13.85 5.75
C ARG A 75 2.08 13.39 4.38
N ARG A 76 2.62 14.34 3.62
CA ARG A 76 3.20 14.06 2.31
C ARG A 76 4.31 13.00 2.42
N GLY A 77 4.23 11.95 1.59
CA GLY A 77 5.22 10.87 1.55
C GLY A 77 5.02 9.77 2.59
N GLU A 78 4.15 9.96 3.57
CA GLU A 78 3.91 9.01 4.67
C GLU A 78 3.17 7.76 4.22
N VAL A 79 2.22 7.89 3.27
CA VAL A 79 1.44 6.79 2.71
C VAL A 79 1.81 6.56 1.25
N GLY A 80 2.22 5.35 0.92
CA GLY A 80 2.44 4.85 -0.43
C GLY A 80 1.23 4.05 -0.91
N TYR A 81 0.61 4.45 -2.01
CA TYR A 81 -0.55 3.74 -2.55
C TYR A 81 -0.26 3.16 -3.93
N ILE A 82 -0.48 1.85 -4.07
CA ILE A 82 -0.41 1.11 -5.33
C ILE A 82 -1.85 0.74 -5.73
N PRO A 83 -2.53 1.55 -6.54
CA PRO A 83 -3.89 1.26 -6.97
C PRO A 83 -3.92 0.14 -8.01
N GLN A 84 -5.04 -0.56 -8.13
CA GLN A 84 -5.29 -1.56 -9.17
C GLN A 84 -4.99 -1.02 -10.58
N ARG A 85 -5.42 0.21 -10.89
CA ARG A 85 -5.02 0.95 -12.09
C ARG A 85 -3.78 1.80 -11.81
N LEU A 86 -2.64 1.23 -11.77
CA LEU A 86 -1.29 1.69 -11.38
C LEU A 86 -1.01 3.22 -11.31
N GLY A 87 -1.82 4.08 -11.93
CA GLY A 87 -1.68 5.53 -11.89
C GLY A 87 -0.33 6.06 -12.42
N LEU A 88 0.25 5.37 -13.42
CA LEU A 88 1.52 5.75 -14.03
C LEU A 88 1.31 6.77 -15.15
N ILE A 89 2.24 7.71 -15.30
CA ILE A 89 2.27 8.66 -16.42
C ILE A 89 2.75 7.92 -17.67
N ARG A 90 1.83 7.54 -18.55
CA ARG A 90 2.05 6.61 -19.67
C ARG A 90 3.09 7.09 -20.69
N HIS A 91 3.21 8.39 -20.93
CA HIS A 91 4.17 8.98 -21.87
C HIS A 91 5.54 9.27 -21.25
N ALA A 92 5.63 9.31 -19.92
CA ALA A 92 6.87 9.49 -19.20
C ALA A 92 7.66 8.19 -19.08
N SER A 93 8.97 8.32 -18.85
CA SER A 93 9.87 7.17 -18.67
C SER A 93 9.66 6.46 -17.33
N VAL A 94 10.22 5.25 -17.20
CA VAL A 94 10.34 4.51 -15.92
C VAL A 94 10.97 5.42 -14.86
N TYR A 95 12.14 5.99 -15.17
CA TYR A 95 12.86 6.88 -14.26
C TYR A 95 12.01 8.05 -13.79
N HIS A 96 11.29 8.70 -14.69
CA HIS A 96 10.44 9.85 -14.33
C HIS A 96 9.32 9.43 -13.36
N ASN A 97 8.64 8.31 -13.63
CA ASN A 97 7.57 7.82 -12.75
C ASN A 97 8.10 7.47 -11.35
N VAL A 98 9.26 6.83 -11.24
CA VAL A 98 9.85 6.48 -9.94
C VAL A 98 10.39 7.72 -9.21
N MET A 99 10.95 8.67 -9.95
CA MET A 99 11.39 9.96 -9.41
C MET A 99 10.25 10.74 -8.74
N LEU A 100 9.02 10.63 -9.23
CA LEU A 100 7.86 11.26 -8.58
C LEU A 100 7.62 10.70 -7.17
N GLY A 101 7.78 9.38 -7.00
CA GLY A 101 7.72 8.75 -5.67
C GLY A 101 8.84 9.25 -4.76
N ALA A 102 10.09 9.23 -5.24
CA ALA A 102 11.22 9.74 -4.47
C ALA A 102 11.02 11.21 -4.05
N LYS A 103 10.52 12.05 -4.95
CA LYS A 103 10.20 13.45 -4.61
C LYS A 103 9.08 13.56 -3.58
N ALA A 104 8.07 12.71 -3.63
CA ALA A 104 6.99 12.73 -2.65
C ALA A 104 7.51 12.46 -1.22
N GLY A 105 8.46 11.53 -1.07
CA GLY A 105 9.01 11.15 0.23
C GLY A 105 10.18 12.00 0.72
N HIS A 106 10.94 12.62 -0.20
CA HIS A 106 12.23 13.24 0.16
C HIS A 106 12.32 14.74 -0.11
N THR A 107 11.25 15.38 -0.59
CA THR A 107 11.21 16.84 -0.80
C THR A 107 10.02 17.45 -0.11
N SER A 108 10.17 18.71 0.35
CA SER A 108 9.04 19.50 0.80
C SER A 108 8.41 20.28 -0.36
N ALA A 109 7.18 20.79 -0.13
CA ALA A 109 6.54 21.68 -1.13
C ALA A 109 7.34 22.97 -1.38
N TRP A 110 8.09 23.44 -0.37
CA TRP A 110 8.90 24.65 -0.42
C TRP A 110 10.30 24.43 -1.02
N PHE A 111 10.84 23.18 -0.91
CA PHE A 111 12.15 22.80 -1.44
C PHE A 111 12.02 21.54 -2.30
N PRO A 112 11.62 21.67 -3.58
CA PRO A 112 11.36 20.54 -4.48
C PRO A 112 12.64 19.86 -5.00
N PHE A 113 13.81 20.36 -4.62
CA PHE A 113 15.10 19.82 -5.03
C PHE A 113 15.78 19.07 -3.89
N SER A 114 16.10 17.80 -4.14
CA SER A 114 16.88 16.98 -3.21
C SER A 114 17.82 16.08 -3.99
N SER A 115 19.10 16.14 -3.66
CA SER A 115 20.14 15.28 -4.29
C SER A 115 19.90 13.80 -4.05
N ILE A 116 19.19 13.44 -2.98
CA ILE A 116 18.87 12.06 -2.63
C ILE A 116 17.84 11.40 -3.56
N CYS A 117 16.98 12.18 -4.22
CA CYS A 117 15.92 11.61 -5.06
C CYS A 117 16.46 10.79 -6.24
N LYS A 118 17.59 11.20 -6.83
CA LYS A 118 18.20 10.48 -7.95
C LYS A 118 18.72 9.10 -7.54
N PRO A 119 19.63 8.94 -6.55
CA PRO A 119 20.12 7.64 -6.13
C PRO A 119 18.99 6.73 -5.61
N VAL A 120 18.04 7.24 -4.82
CA VAL A 120 16.88 6.47 -4.33
C VAL A 120 16.04 5.93 -5.49
N SER A 121 15.78 6.75 -6.51
CA SER A 121 15.03 6.31 -7.70
C SER A 121 15.75 5.21 -8.47
N LEU A 122 17.06 5.33 -8.65
CA LEU A 122 17.85 4.33 -9.37
C LEU A 122 17.90 3.02 -8.60
N GLN A 123 18.12 3.06 -7.29
CA GLN A 123 18.10 1.88 -6.42
C GLN A 123 16.73 1.17 -6.44
N ALA A 124 15.63 1.92 -6.37
CA ALA A 124 14.29 1.35 -6.46
C ALA A 124 14.01 0.68 -7.83
N ILE A 125 14.48 1.28 -8.94
CA ILE A 125 14.34 0.68 -10.28
C ILE A 125 15.19 -0.58 -10.41
N GLU A 126 16.40 -0.56 -9.88
CA GLU A 126 17.30 -1.72 -9.86
C GLU A 126 16.70 -2.87 -9.07
N SER A 127 16.10 -2.59 -7.89
CA SER A 127 15.51 -3.61 -7.02
C SER A 127 14.38 -4.40 -7.69
N VAL A 128 13.71 -3.84 -8.69
CA VAL A 128 12.65 -4.49 -9.48
C VAL A 128 13.12 -4.95 -10.87
N GLY A 129 14.44 -4.95 -11.14
CA GLY A 129 15.04 -5.48 -12.37
C GLY A 129 14.76 -4.65 -13.64
N LEU A 130 14.54 -3.33 -13.52
CA LEU A 130 14.19 -2.47 -14.66
C LEU A 130 15.28 -1.46 -15.06
N THR A 131 16.52 -1.64 -14.63
CA THR A 131 17.63 -0.73 -14.93
C THR A 131 17.83 -0.53 -16.44
N HIS A 132 17.69 -1.60 -17.22
CA HIS A 132 17.82 -1.57 -18.70
C HIS A 132 16.66 -0.82 -19.39
N LYS A 133 15.60 -0.44 -18.66
CA LYS A 133 14.40 0.27 -19.15
C LYS A 133 14.27 1.70 -18.64
N LEU A 134 15.28 2.27 -17.97
CA LEU A 134 15.22 3.59 -17.32
C LEU A 134 14.56 4.69 -18.17
N ARG A 135 14.92 4.76 -19.46
CA ARG A 135 14.43 5.79 -20.39
C ARG A 135 13.20 5.36 -21.19
N THR A 136 12.71 4.12 -20.99
CA THR A 136 11.57 3.58 -21.74
C THR A 136 10.27 4.23 -21.26
N PRO A 137 9.42 4.77 -22.13
CA PRO A 137 8.09 5.25 -21.76
C PRO A 137 7.21 4.10 -21.27
N ILE A 138 6.39 4.36 -20.25
CA ILE A 138 5.51 3.36 -19.63
C ILE A 138 4.62 2.63 -20.64
N ARG A 139 4.09 3.34 -21.65
CA ARG A 139 3.25 2.75 -22.70
C ARG A 139 3.91 1.68 -23.54
N LYS A 140 5.25 1.56 -23.51
CA LYS A 140 6.04 0.53 -24.23
C LYS A 140 6.40 -0.66 -23.33
N LEU A 141 5.94 -0.68 -22.09
CA LEU A 141 6.17 -1.76 -21.15
C LEU A 141 5.01 -2.73 -21.13
N SER A 142 5.29 -4.03 -20.84
CA SER A 142 4.27 -5.02 -20.54
C SER A 142 3.52 -4.67 -19.25
N GLY A 143 2.34 -5.26 -19.01
CA GLY A 143 1.56 -5.08 -17.78
C GLY A 143 2.38 -5.37 -16.51
N GLY A 144 3.08 -6.51 -16.49
CA GLY A 144 3.97 -6.86 -15.37
C GLY A 144 5.13 -5.87 -15.18
N GLN A 145 5.73 -5.36 -16.27
CA GLN A 145 6.76 -4.32 -16.16
C GLN A 145 6.18 -3.00 -15.62
N GLN A 146 4.98 -2.61 -16.05
CA GLN A 146 4.31 -1.43 -15.50
C GLN A 146 4.02 -1.59 -14.01
N ARG A 147 3.60 -2.78 -13.58
CA ARG A 147 3.36 -3.09 -12.16
C ARG A 147 4.63 -2.98 -11.34
N ARG A 148 5.75 -3.50 -11.85
CA ARG A 148 7.08 -3.32 -11.22
C ARG A 148 7.48 -1.85 -11.11
N VAL A 149 7.16 -1.01 -12.08
CA VAL A 149 7.39 0.45 -11.98
C VAL A 149 6.54 1.08 -10.88
N ALA A 150 5.28 0.68 -10.72
CA ALA A 150 4.42 1.19 -9.65
C ALA A 150 4.96 0.83 -8.26
N VAL A 151 5.42 -0.41 -8.09
CA VAL A 151 6.10 -0.84 -6.85
C VAL A 151 7.37 -0.02 -6.61
N ALA A 152 8.26 0.11 -7.60
CA ALA A 152 9.49 0.89 -7.47
C ALA A 152 9.20 2.36 -7.11
N ARG A 153 8.16 2.97 -7.70
CA ARG A 153 7.71 4.32 -7.37
C ARG A 153 7.31 4.44 -5.90
N THR A 154 6.57 3.45 -5.40
CA THR A 154 6.11 3.43 -4.00
C THR A 154 7.29 3.21 -3.06
N LEU A 155 8.19 2.26 -3.34
CA LEU A 155 9.37 2.03 -2.51
C LEU A 155 10.33 3.23 -2.49
N ALA A 156 10.50 3.93 -3.62
CA ALA A 156 11.31 5.16 -3.71
C ALA A 156 10.76 6.31 -2.84
N GLN A 157 9.49 6.31 -2.54
CA GLN A 157 8.85 7.27 -1.64
C GLN A 157 9.27 7.07 -0.18
N LYS A 158 9.68 5.84 0.22
CA LYS A 158 9.96 5.41 1.59
C LYS A 158 8.79 5.63 2.55
N PRO A 159 7.59 5.13 2.22
CA PRO A 159 6.40 5.32 3.05
C PRO A 159 6.48 4.52 4.35
N ARG A 160 5.82 5.01 5.40
CA ARG A 160 5.57 4.24 6.64
C ARG A 160 4.35 3.33 6.53
N LEU A 161 3.38 3.68 5.67
CA LEU A 161 2.20 2.87 5.37
C LEU A 161 2.17 2.58 3.87
N ILE A 162 2.12 1.31 3.50
CA ILE A 162 1.90 0.85 2.12
C ILE A 162 0.48 0.33 2.00
N LEU A 163 -0.28 0.88 1.07
CA LEU A 163 -1.60 0.42 0.69
C LEU A 163 -1.53 -0.15 -0.72
N ALA A 164 -1.91 -1.40 -0.92
CA ALA A 164 -1.75 -2.07 -2.20
C ALA A 164 -3.04 -2.80 -2.62
N ASP A 165 -3.59 -2.39 -3.76
CA ASP A 165 -4.83 -2.91 -4.32
C ASP A 165 -4.52 -3.84 -5.48
N GLU A 166 -4.59 -5.17 -5.25
CA GLU A 166 -4.32 -6.23 -6.23
C GLU A 166 -2.99 -6.05 -6.97
N PHE A 167 -1.94 -5.64 -6.24
CA PHE A 167 -0.67 -5.22 -6.85
C PHE A 167 0.14 -6.36 -7.47
N LEU A 168 -0.16 -7.62 -7.14
CA LEU A 168 0.48 -8.83 -7.67
C LEU A 168 -0.26 -9.45 -8.86
N ALA A 169 -1.43 -8.95 -9.24
CA ALA A 169 -2.19 -9.47 -10.36
C ALA A 169 -1.40 -9.34 -11.69
N GLU A 170 -1.65 -10.24 -12.65
CA GLU A 170 -1.02 -10.22 -14.00
C GLU A 170 0.52 -10.35 -14.02
N LEU A 171 1.14 -10.77 -12.92
CA LEU A 171 2.55 -11.13 -12.88
C LEU A 171 2.72 -12.61 -13.20
N ASP A 172 3.77 -12.94 -13.95
CA ASP A 172 4.27 -14.32 -14.02
C ASP A 172 4.85 -14.72 -12.65
N GLU A 173 4.91 -16.01 -12.38
CA GLU A 173 5.26 -16.55 -11.06
C GLU A 173 6.64 -16.08 -10.57
N GLU A 174 7.65 -16.07 -11.44
CA GLU A 174 9.01 -15.63 -11.10
C GLU A 174 9.03 -14.14 -10.71
N THR A 175 8.38 -13.31 -11.52
CA THR A 175 8.24 -11.87 -11.23
C THR A 175 7.44 -11.60 -9.97
N LEU A 176 6.37 -12.39 -9.73
CA LEU A 176 5.53 -12.29 -8.54
C LEU A 176 6.36 -12.54 -7.28
N ILE A 177 7.10 -13.65 -7.21
CA ILE A 177 7.95 -14.00 -6.07
C ILE A 177 8.99 -12.89 -5.81
N MET A 178 9.63 -12.41 -6.89
CA MET A 178 10.63 -11.34 -6.79
C MET A 178 10.04 -10.05 -6.22
N VAL A 179 8.90 -9.59 -6.75
CA VAL A 179 8.24 -8.35 -6.33
C VAL A 179 7.72 -8.48 -4.90
N MET A 180 7.07 -9.60 -4.58
CA MET A 180 6.59 -9.92 -3.24
C MET A 180 7.71 -9.83 -2.23
N LYS A 181 8.82 -10.56 -2.47
CA LYS A 181 10.00 -10.52 -1.59
C LYS A 181 10.51 -9.10 -1.37
N LYS A 182 10.62 -8.28 -2.41
CA LYS A 182 11.12 -6.89 -2.30
C LYS A 182 10.22 -6.02 -1.43
N VAL A 183 8.90 -6.20 -1.53
CA VAL A 183 7.95 -5.44 -0.70
C VAL A 183 7.99 -5.91 0.74
N LEU A 184 8.01 -7.23 0.98
CA LEU A 184 8.12 -7.80 2.33
C LEU A 184 9.43 -7.40 3.02
N ASP A 185 10.57 -7.50 2.30
CA ASP A 185 11.88 -7.04 2.80
C ASP A 185 11.83 -5.56 3.19
N TYR A 186 11.18 -4.72 2.36
CA TYR A 186 11.01 -3.30 2.66
C TYR A 186 10.21 -3.08 3.95
N VAL A 187 9.06 -3.76 4.09
CA VAL A 187 8.19 -3.65 5.28
C VAL A 187 8.97 -3.98 6.54
N LYS A 188 9.67 -5.12 6.55
CA LYS A 188 10.47 -5.58 7.70
C LYS A 188 11.65 -4.66 8.02
N GLN A 189 12.40 -4.20 7.01
CA GLN A 189 13.59 -3.35 7.21
C GLN A 189 13.27 -1.93 7.67
N ASN A 190 12.08 -1.42 7.35
CA ASN A 190 11.67 -0.05 7.66
C ASN A 190 10.57 0.02 8.73
N ASN A 191 10.20 -1.10 9.33
CA ASN A 191 9.05 -1.20 10.24
C ASN A 191 7.78 -0.57 9.65
N ALA A 192 7.59 -0.64 8.32
CA ALA A 192 6.42 -0.08 7.69
C ALA A 192 5.18 -0.95 7.96
N ILE A 193 4.00 -0.35 7.94
CA ILE A 193 2.74 -1.10 7.92
C ILE A 193 2.35 -1.34 6.47
N MET A 194 1.86 -2.54 6.16
CA MET A 194 1.30 -2.83 4.85
C MET A 194 -0.14 -3.33 4.96
N VAL A 195 -1.04 -2.71 4.20
CA VAL A 195 -2.41 -3.22 4.02
C VAL A 195 -2.60 -3.52 2.55
N LEU A 196 -2.88 -4.77 2.23
CA LEU A 196 -3.07 -5.20 0.84
C LEU A 196 -4.41 -5.89 0.62
N VAL A 197 -4.95 -5.72 -0.58
CA VAL A 197 -6.08 -6.50 -1.08
C VAL A 197 -5.54 -7.65 -1.92
N GLU A 198 -5.91 -8.88 -1.56
CA GLU A 198 -5.51 -10.09 -2.27
C GLU A 198 -6.70 -11.04 -2.38
N HIS A 199 -6.91 -11.60 -3.58
CA HIS A 199 -8.01 -12.53 -3.85
C HIS A 199 -7.64 -13.99 -3.59
N ASP A 200 -6.37 -14.33 -3.76
CA ASP A 200 -5.86 -15.66 -3.46
C ASP A 200 -5.58 -15.79 -1.95
N LEU A 201 -6.42 -16.57 -1.27
CA LEU A 201 -6.32 -16.79 0.18
C LEU A 201 -4.99 -17.45 0.58
N ASN A 202 -4.45 -18.37 -0.23
CA ASN A 202 -3.19 -19.03 0.08
C ASN A 202 -2.04 -18.03 0.02
N ARG A 203 -2.04 -17.16 -0.99
CA ARG A 203 -1.05 -16.10 -1.12
C ARG A 203 -1.20 -15.07 -0.01
N ALA A 204 -2.42 -14.70 0.34
CA ALA A 204 -2.70 -13.77 1.43
C ALA A 204 -2.12 -14.30 2.77
N ARG A 205 -2.34 -15.59 3.08
CA ARG A 205 -1.80 -16.23 4.30
C ARG A 205 -0.27 -16.35 4.31
N GLN A 206 0.36 -16.55 3.14
CA GLN A 206 1.82 -16.61 3.05
C GLN A 206 2.51 -15.25 3.26
N MET A 207 1.79 -14.16 3.05
CA MET A 207 2.34 -12.80 3.12
C MET A 207 2.00 -12.08 4.42
N ALA A 208 0.81 -12.32 4.97
CA ALA A 208 0.20 -11.49 5.98
C ALA A 208 0.35 -12.08 7.38
N ASP A 209 0.66 -11.22 8.34
CA ASP A 209 0.60 -11.53 9.77
C ASP A 209 -0.86 -11.58 10.23
N ARG A 210 -1.75 -10.82 9.58
CA ARG A 210 -3.19 -10.79 9.89
C ARG A 210 -4.02 -10.80 8.60
N LEU A 211 -5.09 -11.58 8.59
CA LEU A 211 -5.97 -11.73 7.44
C LEU A 211 -7.42 -11.39 7.80
N PHE A 212 -7.99 -10.48 7.04
CA PHE A 212 -9.37 -10.06 7.17
C PHE A 212 -10.19 -10.47 5.95
N THR A 213 -11.45 -10.84 6.18
CA THR A 213 -12.43 -11.06 5.11
C THR A 213 -13.50 -9.98 5.17
N ALA A 214 -13.76 -9.36 4.01
CA ALA A 214 -14.90 -8.47 3.83
C ALA A 214 -16.11 -9.28 3.37
N GLU A 215 -17.13 -9.37 4.21
CA GLU A 215 -18.35 -10.13 3.97
C GLU A 215 -19.55 -9.48 4.64
N GLY A 216 -20.72 -9.46 3.98
CA GLY A 216 -21.99 -8.95 4.54
C GLY A 216 -21.87 -7.54 5.13
N ASN A 217 -21.18 -6.63 4.45
CA ASN A 217 -20.87 -5.25 4.88
C ASN A 217 -20.02 -5.16 6.17
N LYS A 218 -19.31 -6.20 6.54
CA LYS A 218 -18.40 -6.26 7.69
C LYS A 218 -16.99 -6.60 7.24
N LEU A 219 -16.02 -6.23 8.07
CA LEU A 219 -14.65 -6.69 7.98
C LEU A 219 -14.39 -7.59 9.20
N VAL A 220 -14.09 -8.86 8.96
CA VAL A 220 -13.89 -9.87 10.01
C VAL A 220 -12.48 -10.41 9.92
N GLU A 221 -11.76 -10.44 11.03
CA GLU A 221 -10.45 -11.09 11.12
C GLU A 221 -10.62 -12.61 11.15
N ILE A 222 -9.91 -13.32 10.26
CA ILE A 222 -10.00 -14.80 10.13
C ILE A 222 -8.67 -15.50 10.39
N PHE A 223 -7.58 -14.74 10.52
CA PHE A 223 -6.25 -15.23 10.83
C PHE A 223 -5.42 -14.15 11.49
N ASN A 224 -4.69 -14.51 12.56
CA ASN A 224 -3.70 -13.67 13.23
C ASN A 224 -2.54 -14.56 13.68
N GLU A 225 -1.33 -14.31 13.21
CA GLU A 225 -0.14 -15.10 13.54
C GLU A 225 0.20 -15.03 15.04
N GLU A 226 -0.13 -13.92 15.72
CA GLU A 226 0.09 -13.77 17.15
C GLU A 226 -0.77 -14.76 18.00
N ASP A 227 -1.93 -15.19 17.47
CA ASP A 227 -2.84 -16.11 18.18
C ASP A 227 -2.40 -17.59 18.05
N GLU A 228 -1.67 -17.97 16.97
CA GLU A 228 -1.20 -19.35 16.76
C GLU A 228 0.04 -19.71 17.63
N VAL A 229 0.75 -18.73 18.15
CA VAL A 229 1.95 -18.95 18.99
C VAL A 229 1.57 -19.33 20.45
N HIS A 230 0.29 -19.21 20.82
CA HIS A 230 -0.22 -19.44 22.18
C HIS A 230 -1.08 -20.70 22.32
N GLU A 231 -1.28 -21.51 21.24
CA GLU A 231 -1.86 -22.86 21.29
C GLU A 231 -0.75 -23.92 21.21
#